data_da7b49e650af26c86df834d75e4cdcb9
#
_entry.id   da7b49e650af26c86df834d75e4cdcb9
#
_cell.length_a   1.000
_cell.length_b   1.000
_cell.length_c   1.000
_cell.angle_alpha   90.00
_cell.angle_beta   90.00
_cell.angle_gamma   90.00
#
_symmetry.space_group_name_H-M   'P 1'
#
loop_
_entity.id
_entity.type
_entity.pdbx_description
1 polymer ?
#
loop_
_entity_poly.entity_id
_entity_poly.type
_entity_poly.pdbx_seq_one_letter_code
_entity_poly.pdbx_strand_id
1 'polypeptide(L)'
;MAQPLAERLRPTSFDGYVGQKHLVGEGAVLRRMIESGRVLSFIMWGPPGTGKTTIARIIAQQLNRPFYTLNAVSSGVKEVREVIDKAKNSPLFSRGGAILFIDEIHRFNKSQQDSLLSAVETGVVTLIGATTENPSFEVIRPLLSRCQLYVLKSLEKDDLMLLLNNAIKNDEQLRSRGVELKETDAIMRYSGGDARKLLNILELVVESDSETPVVVTDEKVVSALQQTPLAYDKDGEMHYDIISAFIKSIRGSDPDAALYWLARMIEGGEDPAFIARRLIISATEDVGLANPNALLLANAAFDAVTKIGWPEGRIPLAQATVYLATSPKSNSAYNGINSAIATVRETGNLPVPLHLRNAPTKLMADLGYSDGYKYSHDYPGHFVKQQFLPDGCESFSFWVPQDNPVEAKSKAWMQQCWGSEKPFSK
;
A
#
# COMPACT_ATOMS: atom_id res chain seq x y z
N MET A 1 -11.92 -33.59 0.24
CA MET A 1 -11.87 -32.54 1.27
C MET A 1 -13.21 -31.84 1.27
N ALA A 2 -13.80 -31.60 2.44
CA ALA A 2 -15.04 -30.82 2.51
C ALA A 2 -14.77 -29.37 2.09
N GLN A 3 -15.74 -28.74 1.44
CA GLN A 3 -15.64 -27.34 1.00
C GLN A 3 -15.61 -26.44 2.25
N PRO A 4 -14.72 -25.42 2.35
CA PRO A 4 -14.65 -24.51 3.50
C PRO A 4 -15.98 -23.79 3.78
N LEU A 5 -16.29 -23.54 5.04
CA LEU A 5 -17.53 -22.91 5.48
C LEU A 5 -17.81 -21.56 4.76
N ALA A 6 -16.79 -20.75 4.58
CA ALA A 6 -16.90 -19.47 3.88
C ALA A 6 -17.34 -19.61 2.40
N GLU A 7 -17.03 -20.73 1.74
CA GLU A 7 -17.47 -20.98 0.38
C GLU A 7 -18.86 -21.65 0.36
N ARG A 8 -19.18 -22.54 1.32
CA ARG A 8 -20.51 -23.16 1.44
C ARG A 8 -21.61 -22.11 1.69
N LEU A 9 -21.28 -21.08 2.46
CA LEU A 9 -22.22 -20.01 2.82
C LEU A 9 -22.16 -18.79 1.90
N ARG A 10 -21.44 -18.86 0.78
CA ARG A 10 -21.35 -17.74 -0.14
C ARG A 10 -22.74 -17.36 -0.68
N PRO A 11 -23.21 -16.12 -0.46
CA PRO A 11 -24.52 -15.70 -0.95
C PRO A 11 -24.57 -15.65 -2.50
N THR A 12 -25.73 -16.00 -3.04
CA THR A 12 -26.02 -15.99 -4.47
C THR A 12 -26.87 -14.79 -4.90
N SER A 13 -27.35 -14.00 -3.93
CA SER A 13 -28.12 -12.78 -4.16
C SER A 13 -27.70 -11.69 -3.17
N PHE A 14 -28.04 -10.44 -3.48
CA PHE A 14 -27.78 -9.32 -2.57
C PHE A 14 -28.63 -9.35 -1.28
N ASP A 15 -29.75 -10.05 -1.28
CA ASP A 15 -30.59 -10.16 -0.10
C ASP A 15 -29.93 -11.04 0.99
N GLY A 16 -29.08 -11.99 0.59
CA GLY A 16 -28.25 -12.77 1.50
C GLY A 16 -26.87 -12.16 1.79
N TYR A 17 -26.53 -11.05 1.15
CA TYR A 17 -25.24 -10.41 1.31
C TYR A 17 -25.20 -9.49 2.53
N VAL A 18 -24.21 -9.66 3.40
CA VAL A 18 -24.06 -8.90 4.64
C VAL A 18 -23.02 -7.79 4.45
N GLY A 19 -23.33 -6.61 5.00
CA GLY A 19 -22.48 -5.43 4.92
C GLY A 19 -22.62 -4.62 3.62
N GLN A 20 -21.75 -3.65 3.41
CA GLN A 20 -21.65 -2.77 2.23
C GLN A 20 -22.99 -2.13 1.81
N LYS A 21 -23.86 -1.78 2.74
CA LYS A 21 -25.21 -1.23 2.45
C LYS A 21 -25.19 -0.02 1.51
N HIS A 22 -24.12 0.79 1.56
CA HIS A 22 -23.93 1.96 0.68
C HIS A 22 -23.71 1.57 -0.79
N LEU A 23 -23.32 0.34 -1.11
CA LEU A 23 -23.10 -0.16 -2.47
C LEU A 23 -24.22 -1.10 -2.95
N VAL A 24 -24.71 -1.98 -2.06
CA VAL A 24 -25.60 -3.09 -2.42
C VAL A 24 -26.97 -3.04 -1.72
N GLY A 25 -27.19 -2.07 -0.81
CA GLY A 25 -28.47 -1.86 -0.15
C GLY A 25 -29.57 -1.48 -1.11
N GLU A 26 -30.79 -1.34 -0.62
CA GLU A 26 -31.93 -0.90 -1.42
C GLU A 26 -31.68 0.50 -2.02
N GLY A 27 -31.86 0.64 -3.35
CA GLY A 27 -31.58 1.87 -4.08
C GLY A 27 -30.10 2.23 -4.23
N ALA A 28 -29.16 1.41 -3.74
CA ALA A 28 -27.74 1.64 -3.87
C ALA A 28 -27.22 1.38 -5.30
N VAL A 29 -26.05 1.92 -5.61
CA VAL A 29 -25.53 2.02 -6.98
C VAL A 29 -25.37 0.66 -7.67
N LEU A 30 -24.82 -0.37 -7.00
CA LEU A 30 -24.64 -1.68 -7.62
C LEU A 30 -25.97 -2.42 -7.79
N ARG A 31 -26.91 -2.27 -6.84
CA ARG A 31 -28.25 -2.84 -6.97
C ARG A 31 -29.00 -2.22 -8.16
N ARG A 32 -28.99 -0.89 -8.31
CA ARG A 32 -29.58 -0.20 -9.47
C ARG A 32 -28.95 -0.59 -10.80
N MET A 33 -27.63 -0.83 -10.84
CA MET A 33 -26.96 -1.34 -12.06
C MET A 33 -27.51 -2.67 -12.51
N ILE A 34 -27.74 -3.58 -11.58
CA ILE A 34 -28.30 -4.90 -11.89
C ILE A 34 -29.75 -4.77 -12.35
N GLU A 35 -30.56 -4.03 -11.62
CA GLU A 35 -31.98 -3.79 -11.95
C GLU A 35 -32.16 -3.16 -13.34
N SER A 36 -31.24 -2.29 -13.74
CA SER A 36 -31.22 -1.69 -15.08
C SER A 36 -30.66 -2.60 -16.17
N GLY A 37 -30.05 -3.72 -15.81
CA GLY A 37 -29.32 -4.61 -16.73
C GLY A 37 -28.04 -4.02 -17.33
N ARG A 38 -27.64 -2.81 -16.90
CA ARG A 38 -26.48 -2.09 -17.42
C ARG A 38 -25.40 -2.00 -16.35
N VAL A 39 -24.35 -2.80 -16.51
CA VAL A 39 -23.17 -2.76 -15.64
C VAL A 39 -21.99 -2.19 -16.41
N LEU A 40 -21.46 -1.09 -15.90
CA LEU A 40 -20.22 -0.48 -16.38
C LEU A 40 -19.03 -1.19 -15.76
N SER A 41 -17.86 -1.08 -16.35
CA SER A 41 -16.62 -1.56 -15.75
C SER A 41 -16.28 -0.77 -14.49
N PHE A 42 -15.85 -1.47 -13.45
CA PHE A 42 -15.49 -0.84 -12.18
C PHE A 42 -14.39 -1.62 -11.44
N ILE A 43 -13.78 -0.93 -10.49
CA ILE A 43 -12.77 -1.50 -9.59
C ILE A 43 -13.31 -1.39 -8.16
N MET A 44 -13.26 -2.48 -7.42
CA MET A 44 -13.57 -2.56 -5.99
C MET A 44 -12.28 -2.49 -5.20
N TRP A 45 -12.17 -1.47 -4.36
CA TRP A 45 -11.05 -1.29 -3.44
C TRP A 45 -11.53 -1.44 -2.01
N GLY A 46 -10.80 -2.20 -1.21
CA GLY A 46 -11.09 -2.36 0.22
C GLY A 46 -10.43 -3.59 0.83
N PRO A 47 -10.50 -3.74 2.16
CA PRO A 47 -9.85 -4.79 2.91
C PRO A 47 -10.19 -6.21 2.44
N PRO A 48 -9.36 -7.21 2.75
CA PRO A 48 -9.68 -8.61 2.47
C PRO A 48 -10.97 -9.03 3.21
N GLY A 49 -11.62 -10.08 2.73
CA GLY A 49 -12.83 -10.64 3.36
C GLY A 49 -14.09 -9.77 3.31
N THR A 50 -14.08 -8.62 2.66
CA THR A 50 -15.24 -7.70 2.56
C THR A 50 -16.26 -8.09 1.49
N GLY A 51 -16.02 -9.19 0.76
CA GLY A 51 -16.98 -9.76 -0.20
C GLY A 51 -16.81 -9.31 -1.65
N LYS A 52 -15.68 -8.72 -2.07
CA LYS A 52 -15.42 -8.27 -3.45
C LYS A 52 -15.74 -9.34 -4.50
N THR A 53 -15.16 -10.54 -4.37
CA THR A 53 -15.41 -11.67 -5.28
C THR A 53 -16.88 -12.11 -5.27
N THR A 54 -17.52 -12.04 -4.12
CA THR A 54 -18.95 -12.41 -3.95
C THR A 54 -19.85 -11.42 -4.70
N ILE A 55 -19.61 -10.12 -4.58
CA ILE A 55 -20.34 -9.09 -5.35
C ILE A 55 -20.23 -9.37 -6.86
N ALA A 56 -19.02 -9.61 -7.35
CA ALA A 56 -18.80 -9.87 -8.78
C ALA A 56 -19.59 -11.11 -9.28
N ARG A 57 -19.60 -12.20 -8.49
CA ARG A 57 -20.36 -13.43 -8.80
C ARG A 57 -21.88 -13.18 -8.78
N ILE A 58 -22.39 -12.48 -7.79
CA ILE A 58 -23.83 -12.12 -7.70
C ILE A 58 -24.23 -11.32 -8.94
N ILE A 59 -23.47 -10.31 -9.33
CA ILE A 59 -23.74 -9.50 -10.51
C ILE A 59 -23.80 -10.36 -11.77
N ALA A 60 -22.82 -11.24 -11.98
CA ALA A 60 -22.77 -12.09 -13.14
C ALA A 60 -23.96 -13.07 -13.20
N GLN A 61 -24.32 -13.65 -12.06
CA GLN A 61 -25.43 -14.60 -11.95
C GLN A 61 -26.78 -13.93 -12.20
N GLN A 62 -27.02 -12.78 -11.58
CA GLN A 62 -28.29 -12.06 -11.75
C GLN A 62 -28.51 -11.53 -13.18
N LEU A 63 -27.42 -11.18 -13.87
CA LEU A 63 -27.47 -10.72 -15.25
C LEU A 63 -27.43 -11.87 -16.27
N ASN A 64 -27.26 -13.10 -15.81
CA ASN A 64 -27.10 -14.29 -16.65
C ASN A 64 -26.01 -14.09 -17.74
N ARG A 65 -24.86 -13.51 -17.35
CA ARG A 65 -23.74 -13.22 -18.24
C ARG A 65 -22.59 -14.21 -17.99
N PRO A 66 -21.81 -14.58 -19.03
CA PRO A 66 -20.60 -15.36 -18.84
C PRO A 66 -19.65 -14.71 -17.86
N PHE A 67 -19.13 -15.47 -16.90
CA PHE A 67 -18.24 -14.99 -15.85
C PHE A 67 -16.88 -15.67 -15.98
N TYR A 68 -15.87 -14.89 -16.30
CA TYR A 68 -14.48 -15.31 -16.36
C TYR A 68 -13.70 -14.73 -15.20
N THR A 69 -12.86 -15.54 -14.58
CA THR A 69 -12.04 -15.13 -13.45
C THR A 69 -10.56 -15.27 -13.80
N LEU A 70 -9.78 -14.22 -13.55
CA LEU A 70 -8.33 -14.24 -13.59
C LEU A 70 -7.80 -13.88 -12.21
N ASN A 71 -6.79 -14.61 -11.77
CA ASN A 71 -6.02 -14.25 -10.57
C ASN A 71 -4.73 -13.58 -11.03
N ALA A 72 -4.54 -12.31 -10.69
CA ALA A 72 -3.39 -11.54 -11.16
C ALA A 72 -2.04 -12.07 -10.66
N VAL A 73 -2.01 -12.87 -9.60
CA VAL A 73 -0.78 -13.52 -9.10
C VAL A 73 -0.29 -14.63 -10.03
N SER A 74 -1.21 -15.37 -10.66
CA SER A 74 -0.89 -16.57 -11.46
C SER A 74 -1.14 -16.42 -12.96
N SER A 75 -1.83 -15.36 -13.41
CA SER A 75 -2.22 -15.17 -14.80
C SER A 75 -1.28 -14.24 -15.56
N GLY A 76 -0.78 -14.64 -16.72
CA GLY A 76 0.04 -13.84 -17.62
C GLY A 76 -0.76 -13.14 -18.73
N VAL A 77 -0.08 -12.41 -19.61
CA VAL A 77 -0.69 -11.72 -20.78
C VAL A 77 -1.40 -12.70 -21.71
N LYS A 78 -0.89 -13.93 -21.81
CA LYS A 78 -1.48 -14.97 -22.68
C LYS A 78 -2.86 -15.37 -22.18
N GLU A 79 -3.00 -15.65 -20.90
CA GLU A 79 -4.29 -16.02 -20.27
C GLU A 79 -5.31 -14.89 -20.38
N VAL A 80 -4.88 -13.63 -20.22
CA VAL A 80 -5.75 -12.45 -20.43
C VAL A 80 -6.31 -12.44 -21.85
N ARG A 81 -5.46 -12.64 -22.88
CA ARG A 81 -5.88 -12.67 -24.29
C ARG A 81 -6.80 -13.83 -24.58
N GLU A 82 -6.50 -15.03 -24.08
CA GLU A 82 -7.35 -16.20 -24.25
C GLU A 82 -8.78 -16.01 -23.70
N VAL A 83 -8.90 -15.35 -22.55
CA VAL A 83 -10.21 -15.03 -21.96
C VAL A 83 -10.94 -13.98 -22.79
N ILE A 84 -10.25 -12.94 -23.28
CA ILE A 84 -10.86 -11.95 -24.17
C ILE A 84 -11.35 -12.60 -25.47
N ASP A 85 -10.58 -13.49 -26.05
CA ASP A 85 -10.97 -14.19 -27.29
C ASP A 85 -12.14 -15.16 -27.04
N LYS A 86 -12.18 -15.86 -25.90
CA LYS A 86 -13.36 -16.65 -25.49
C LYS A 86 -14.60 -15.77 -25.31
N ALA A 87 -14.44 -14.58 -24.73
CA ALA A 87 -15.54 -13.64 -24.57
C ALA A 87 -16.09 -13.14 -25.91
N LYS A 88 -15.21 -12.82 -26.88
CA LYS A 88 -15.60 -12.43 -28.25
C LYS A 88 -16.39 -13.49 -28.99
N ASN A 89 -15.96 -14.75 -28.84
CA ASN A 89 -16.55 -15.90 -29.55
C ASN A 89 -17.77 -16.50 -28.81
N SER A 90 -18.19 -15.92 -27.69
CA SER A 90 -19.34 -16.41 -26.93
C SER A 90 -20.66 -16.11 -27.66
N PRO A 91 -21.58 -17.11 -27.79
CA PRO A 91 -22.92 -16.89 -28.35
C PRO A 91 -23.75 -15.82 -27.57
N LEU A 92 -23.37 -15.54 -26.32
CA LEU A 92 -24.03 -14.59 -25.46
C LEU A 92 -23.45 -13.14 -25.59
N PHE A 93 -22.48 -12.95 -26.49
CA PHE A 93 -21.87 -11.64 -26.74
C PHE A 93 -22.90 -10.54 -27.07
N SER A 94 -23.91 -10.88 -27.86
CA SER A 94 -25.02 -9.95 -28.23
C SER A 94 -25.91 -9.51 -27.07
N ARG A 95 -25.81 -10.15 -25.90
CA ARG A 95 -26.59 -9.84 -24.69
C ARG A 95 -25.84 -8.97 -23.65
N GLY A 96 -24.79 -8.26 -24.08
CA GLY A 96 -24.09 -7.31 -23.21
C GLY A 96 -22.65 -7.70 -22.82
N GLY A 97 -22.04 -8.65 -23.55
CA GLY A 97 -20.66 -9.09 -23.34
C GLY A 97 -20.49 -9.97 -22.10
N ALA A 98 -19.26 -10.43 -21.87
CA ALA A 98 -18.89 -11.22 -20.69
C ALA A 98 -18.48 -10.33 -19.52
N ILE A 99 -18.58 -10.84 -18.30
CA ILE A 99 -17.97 -10.22 -17.12
C ILE A 99 -16.60 -10.85 -16.92
N LEU A 100 -15.57 -10.03 -16.90
CA LEU A 100 -14.20 -10.42 -16.54
C LEU A 100 -13.89 -9.92 -15.15
N PHE A 101 -13.79 -10.83 -14.20
CA PHE A 101 -13.35 -10.54 -12.84
C PHE A 101 -11.85 -10.77 -12.71
N ILE A 102 -11.12 -9.76 -12.23
CA ILE A 102 -9.69 -9.85 -11.94
C ILE A 102 -9.48 -9.62 -10.45
N ASP A 103 -9.10 -10.68 -9.75
CA ASP A 103 -8.74 -10.60 -8.35
C ASP A 103 -7.30 -10.09 -8.21
N GLU A 104 -7.08 -9.21 -7.25
CA GLU A 104 -5.79 -8.55 -6.97
C GLU A 104 -5.19 -7.85 -8.21
N ILE A 105 -6.00 -7.06 -8.91
CA ILE A 105 -5.62 -6.40 -10.18
C ILE A 105 -4.33 -5.57 -10.08
N HIS A 106 -3.97 -5.10 -8.89
CA HIS A 106 -2.72 -4.39 -8.61
C HIS A 106 -1.46 -5.25 -8.86
N ARG A 107 -1.57 -6.58 -8.86
CA ARG A 107 -0.48 -7.50 -9.17
C ARG A 107 -0.19 -7.60 -10.68
N PHE A 108 -1.07 -7.12 -11.52
CA PHE A 108 -0.81 -7.05 -12.96
C PHE A 108 0.20 -5.95 -13.27
N ASN A 109 1.23 -6.29 -14.05
CA ASN A 109 2.14 -5.29 -14.59
C ASN A 109 1.46 -4.41 -15.66
N LYS A 110 2.12 -3.32 -16.07
CA LYS A 110 1.56 -2.37 -17.06
C LYS A 110 1.13 -3.04 -18.37
N SER A 111 1.92 -3.98 -18.90
CA SER A 111 1.61 -4.67 -20.15
C SER A 111 0.37 -5.56 -20.04
N GLN A 112 0.15 -6.18 -18.88
CA GLN A 112 -1.05 -6.98 -18.61
C GLN A 112 -2.28 -6.07 -18.51
N GLN A 113 -2.18 -4.95 -17.81
CA GLN A 113 -3.26 -3.96 -17.71
C GLN A 113 -3.57 -3.30 -19.06
N ASP A 114 -2.55 -2.97 -19.86
CA ASP A 114 -2.72 -2.41 -21.21
C ASP A 114 -3.49 -3.38 -22.13
N SER A 115 -3.27 -4.68 -21.99
CA SER A 115 -3.96 -5.70 -22.80
C SER A 115 -5.49 -5.74 -22.58
N LEU A 116 -5.99 -5.19 -21.47
CA LEU A 116 -7.42 -5.09 -21.14
C LEU A 116 -8.10 -3.89 -21.80
N LEU A 117 -7.36 -2.82 -22.15
CA LEU A 117 -7.93 -1.54 -22.56
C LEU A 117 -8.89 -1.68 -23.74
N SER A 118 -8.45 -2.33 -24.82
CA SER A 118 -9.26 -2.48 -26.01
C SER A 118 -10.54 -3.30 -25.76
N ALA A 119 -10.47 -4.34 -24.94
CA ALA A 119 -11.62 -5.18 -24.64
C ALA A 119 -12.65 -4.47 -23.73
N VAL A 120 -12.20 -3.60 -22.86
CA VAL A 120 -13.05 -2.74 -22.01
C VAL A 120 -13.69 -1.64 -22.84
N GLU A 121 -12.92 -0.94 -23.69
CA GLU A 121 -13.39 0.13 -24.56
C GLU A 121 -14.46 -0.34 -25.55
N THR A 122 -14.25 -1.49 -26.16
CA THR A 122 -15.16 -2.04 -27.17
C THR A 122 -16.34 -2.80 -26.55
N GLY A 123 -16.40 -2.92 -25.20
CA GLY A 123 -17.47 -3.63 -24.51
C GLY A 123 -17.46 -5.15 -24.70
N VAL A 124 -16.34 -5.72 -25.18
CA VAL A 124 -16.16 -7.19 -25.28
C VAL A 124 -16.25 -7.81 -23.90
N VAL A 125 -15.70 -7.14 -22.90
CA VAL A 125 -15.84 -7.52 -21.50
C VAL A 125 -16.28 -6.32 -20.67
N THR A 126 -17.11 -6.57 -19.65
CA THR A 126 -17.28 -5.68 -18.53
C THR A 126 -16.25 -6.07 -17.48
N LEU A 127 -15.27 -5.20 -17.20
CA LEU A 127 -14.24 -5.47 -16.22
C LEU A 127 -14.76 -5.19 -14.81
N ILE A 128 -14.57 -6.16 -13.92
CA ILE A 128 -14.72 -5.99 -12.47
C ILE A 128 -13.36 -6.29 -11.84
N GLY A 129 -12.61 -5.25 -11.49
CA GLY A 129 -11.34 -5.39 -10.78
C GLY A 129 -11.56 -5.45 -9.27
N ALA A 130 -10.78 -6.25 -8.56
CA ALA A 130 -10.71 -6.23 -7.10
C ALA A 130 -9.28 -5.96 -6.65
N THR A 131 -9.11 -5.16 -5.62
CA THR A 131 -7.81 -4.85 -5.05
C THR A 131 -7.91 -4.51 -3.57
N THR A 132 -6.88 -4.87 -2.81
CA THR A 132 -6.67 -4.42 -1.44
C THR A 132 -5.78 -3.19 -1.37
N GLU A 133 -5.06 -2.85 -2.45
CA GLU A 133 -4.17 -1.69 -2.51
C GLU A 133 -4.82 -0.49 -3.19
N ASN A 134 -4.33 0.72 -2.89
CA ASN A 134 -4.90 1.94 -3.46
C ASN A 134 -4.72 1.97 -4.98
N PRO A 135 -5.82 1.88 -5.75
CA PRO A 135 -5.76 1.76 -7.20
C PRO A 135 -5.17 2.99 -7.89
N SER A 136 -5.11 4.14 -7.24
CA SER A 136 -4.51 5.36 -7.81
C SER A 136 -2.99 5.23 -8.04
N PHE A 137 -2.33 4.32 -7.33
CA PHE A 137 -0.89 4.06 -7.47
C PHE A 137 -0.59 2.83 -8.34
N GLU A 138 -1.45 1.82 -8.28
CA GLU A 138 -1.18 0.49 -8.81
C GLU A 138 -1.87 0.22 -10.16
N VAL A 139 -2.98 0.91 -10.44
CA VAL A 139 -3.70 0.74 -11.69
C VAL A 139 -3.36 1.86 -12.67
N ILE A 140 -3.09 1.51 -13.92
CA ILE A 140 -2.72 2.51 -14.94
C ILE A 140 -3.86 3.51 -15.19
N ARG A 141 -3.51 4.76 -15.37
CA ARG A 141 -4.47 5.86 -15.59
C ARG A 141 -5.46 5.60 -16.74
N PRO A 142 -5.05 5.04 -17.91
CA PRO A 142 -5.99 4.72 -18.98
C PRO A 142 -7.08 3.73 -18.57
N LEU A 143 -6.78 2.76 -17.69
CA LEU A 143 -7.77 1.80 -17.20
C LEU A 143 -8.68 2.44 -16.15
N LEU A 144 -8.13 3.22 -15.22
CA LEU A 144 -8.90 3.97 -14.23
C LEU A 144 -9.90 4.94 -14.86
N SER A 145 -9.55 5.60 -15.97
CA SER A 145 -10.47 6.54 -16.66
C SER A 145 -11.67 5.86 -17.31
N ARG A 146 -11.65 4.52 -17.44
CA ARG A 146 -12.72 3.70 -18.03
C ARG A 146 -13.50 2.87 -17.02
N CYS A 147 -13.08 2.93 -15.76
CA CYS A 147 -13.70 2.18 -14.67
C CYS A 147 -14.20 3.12 -13.59
N GLN A 148 -15.34 2.79 -13.00
CA GLN A 148 -15.78 3.44 -11.77
C GLN A 148 -15.02 2.83 -10.58
N LEU A 149 -14.79 3.60 -9.53
CA LEU A 149 -14.15 3.12 -8.31
C LEU A 149 -15.17 3.01 -7.19
N TYR A 150 -15.27 1.84 -6.58
CA TYR A 150 -16.11 1.58 -5.42
C TYR A 150 -15.26 1.15 -4.23
N VAL A 151 -15.45 1.84 -3.11
CA VAL A 151 -14.73 1.56 -1.86
C VAL A 151 -15.58 0.65 -0.98
N LEU A 152 -15.03 -0.50 -0.63
CA LEU A 152 -15.62 -1.41 0.34
C LEU A 152 -15.01 -1.13 1.72
N LYS A 153 -15.84 -1.15 2.75
CA LYS A 153 -15.44 -0.94 4.14
C LYS A 153 -15.28 -2.27 4.86
N SER A 154 -14.45 -2.30 5.88
CA SER A 154 -14.42 -3.42 6.83
C SER A 154 -15.81 -3.66 7.39
N LEU A 155 -16.13 -4.93 7.68
CA LEU A 155 -17.41 -5.26 8.29
C LEU A 155 -17.43 -4.81 9.75
N GLU A 156 -18.55 -4.23 10.14
CA GLU A 156 -18.79 -3.81 11.53
C GLU A 156 -19.18 -4.99 12.41
N LYS A 157 -19.15 -4.81 13.72
CA LYS A 157 -19.48 -5.86 14.71
C LYS A 157 -20.86 -6.48 14.46
N ASP A 158 -21.85 -5.66 14.11
CA ASP A 158 -23.21 -6.13 13.84
C ASP A 158 -23.29 -6.98 12.56
N ASP A 159 -22.54 -6.62 11.51
CA ASP A 159 -22.44 -7.40 10.29
C ASP A 159 -21.79 -8.77 10.56
N LEU A 160 -20.72 -8.80 11.36
CA LEU A 160 -20.02 -10.04 11.73
C LEU A 160 -20.92 -10.94 12.59
N MET A 161 -21.67 -10.38 13.52
CA MET A 161 -22.66 -11.13 14.32
C MET A 161 -23.77 -11.72 13.45
N LEU A 162 -24.25 -10.96 12.46
CA LEU A 162 -25.24 -11.45 11.52
C LEU A 162 -24.70 -12.61 10.68
N LEU A 163 -23.42 -12.54 10.25
CA LEU A 163 -22.76 -13.62 9.53
C LEU A 163 -22.64 -14.88 10.39
N LEU A 164 -22.23 -14.79 11.65
CA LEU A 164 -22.13 -15.93 12.57
C LEU A 164 -23.50 -16.60 12.77
N ASN A 165 -24.53 -15.80 13.06
CA ASN A 165 -25.88 -16.32 13.27
C ASN A 165 -26.44 -16.99 11.99
N ASN A 166 -26.18 -16.38 10.81
CA ASN A 166 -26.56 -16.96 9.54
C ASN A 166 -25.81 -18.29 9.27
N ALA A 167 -24.52 -18.35 9.63
CA ALA A 167 -23.72 -19.55 9.48
C ALA A 167 -24.29 -20.71 10.31
N ILE A 168 -24.52 -20.49 11.59
CA ILE A 168 -25.07 -21.51 12.49
C ILE A 168 -26.47 -21.95 12.04
N LYS A 169 -27.30 -21.03 11.56
CA LYS A 169 -28.67 -21.33 11.12
C LYS A 169 -28.74 -22.09 9.81
N ASN A 170 -27.84 -21.80 8.85
CA ASN A 170 -27.97 -22.25 7.48
C ASN A 170 -27.02 -23.38 7.10
N ASP A 171 -25.88 -23.54 7.79
CA ASP A 171 -24.95 -24.64 7.52
C ASP A 171 -25.38 -25.93 8.21
N GLU A 172 -25.49 -27.01 7.45
CA GLU A 172 -25.96 -28.30 7.94
C GLU A 172 -24.99 -28.92 8.96
N GLN A 173 -23.69 -28.76 8.75
CA GLN A 173 -22.67 -29.30 9.66
C GLN A 173 -22.70 -28.57 11.02
N LEU A 174 -22.80 -27.25 11.01
CA LEU A 174 -22.88 -26.46 12.25
C LEU A 174 -24.18 -26.78 13.02
N ARG A 175 -25.29 -26.94 12.31
CA ARG A 175 -26.57 -27.34 12.93
C ARG A 175 -26.50 -28.72 13.56
N SER A 176 -25.90 -29.68 12.87
CA SER A 176 -25.79 -31.07 13.40
C SER A 176 -24.91 -31.14 14.64
N ARG A 177 -23.96 -30.20 14.81
CA ARG A 177 -23.09 -30.08 15.97
C ARG A 177 -23.75 -29.27 17.13
N GLY A 178 -24.92 -28.67 16.91
CA GLY A 178 -25.62 -27.87 17.90
C GLY A 178 -24.80 -26.68 18.40
N VAL A 179 -24.20 -25.88 17.45
CA VAL A 179 -23.29 -24.79 17.80
C VAL A 179 -24.03 -23.67 18.52
N GLU A 180 -23.54 -23.27 19.69
CA GLU A 180 -24.04 -22.16 20.49
C GLU A 180 -22.95 -21.12 20.70
N LEU A 181 -23.27 -19.82 20.47
CA LEU A 181 -22.35 -18.69 20.72
C LEU A 181 -22.58 -18.18 22.16
N LYS A 182 -21.69 -18.50 23.08
CA LYS A 182 -21.71 -17.99 24.43
C LYS A 182 -20.91 -16.70 24.58
N GLU A 183 -19.75 -16.66 23.98
CA GLU A 183 -18.83 -15.50 23.96
C GLU A 183 -18.32 -15.28 22.55
N THR A 184 -18.17 -14.03 22.15
CA THR A 184 -17.83 -13.67 20.75
C THR A 184 -16.73 -12.60 20.62
N ASP A 185 -16.19 -12.09 21.74
CA ASP A 185 -15.22 -11.00 21.67
C ASP A 185 -13.88 -11.44 21.06
N ALA A 186 -13.42 -12.67 21.35
CA ALA A 186 -12.21 -13.21 20.75
C ALA A 186 -12.39 -13.42 19.24
N ILE A 187 -13.46 -14.09 18.79
CA ILE A 187 -13.69 -14.36 17.37
C ILE A 187 -13.83 -13.06 16.56
N MET A 188 -14.51 -12.04 17.13
CA MET A 188 -14.62 -10.71 16.53
C MET A 188 -13.25 -10.02 16.41
N ARG A 189 -12.48 -10.03 17.51
CA ARG A 189 -11.15 -9.43 17.56
C ARG A 189 -10.19 -10.07 16.55
N TYR A 190 -10.15 -11.40 16.50
CA TYR A 190 -9.24 -12.13 15.61
C TYR A 190 -9.66 -12.11 14.14
N SER A 191 -10.96 -11.94 13.85
CA SER A 191 -11.43 -11.77 12.46
C SER A 191 -11.04 -10.41 11.87
N GLY A 192 -10.95 -9.35 12.70
CA GLY A 192 -10.54 -8.02 12.26
C GLY A 192 -11.42 -7.39 11.18
N GLY A 193 -12.70 -7.75 11.10
CA GLY A 193 -13.63 -7.26 10.06
C GLY A 193 -13.64 -8.07 8.76
N ASP A 194 -12.90 -9.18 8.71
CA ASP A 194 -12.84 -10.10 7.57
C ASP A 194 -13.84 -11.26 7.76
N ALA A 195 -14.87 -11.33 6.90
CA ALA A 195 -15.91 -12.37 6.93
C ALA A 195 -15.34 -13.78 6.68
N ARG A 196 -14.37 -13.93 5.78
CA ARG A 196 -13.75 -15.23 5.49
C ARG A 196 -12.99 -15.74 6.70
N LYS A 197 -12.20 -14.86 7.32
CA LYS A 197 -11.44 -15.18 8.52
C LYS A 197 -12.36 -15.52 9.69
N LEU A 198 -13.46 -14.77 9.86
CA LEU A 198 -14.48 -15.04 10.86
C LEU A 198 -15.05 -16.47 10.75
N LEU A 199 -15.49 -16.83 9.54
CA LEU A 199 -16.08 -18.14 9.27
C LEU A 199 -15.06 -19.28 9.38
N ASN A 200 -13.82 -19.05 8.96
CA ASN A 200 -12.74 -20.03 9.13
C ASN A 200 -12.41 -20.27 10.59
N ILE A 201 -12.40 -19.21 11.43
CA ILE A 201 -12.18 -19.36 12.87
C ILE A 201 -13.34 -20.16 13.49
N LEU A 202 -14.60 -19.87 13.13
CA LEU A 202 -15.74 -20.63 13.61
C LEU A 202 -15.63 -22.12 13.22
N GLU A 203 -15.32 -22.41 11.97
CA GLU A 203 -15.12 -23.78 11.46
C GLU A 203 -14.02 -24.50 12.24
N LEU A 204 -12.88 -23.86 12.46
CA LEU A 204 -11.75 -24.40 13.21
C LEU A 204 -12.14 -24.73 14.67
N VAL A 205 -12.85 -23.84 15.36
CA VAL A 205 -13.31 -24.07 16.74
C VAL A 205 -14.25 -25.26 16.80
N VAL A 206 -15.20 -25.35 15.84
CA VAL A 206 -16.17 -26.46 15.81
C VAL A 206 -15.51 -27.79 15.45
N GLU A 207 -14.50 -27.80 14.56
CA GLU A 207 -13.77 -29.02 14.21
C GLU A 207 -12.85 -29.51 15.32
N SER A 208 -12.25 -28.57 16.08
CA SER A 208 -11.34 -28.93 17.20
C SER A 208 -12.06 -29.37 18.48
N ASP A 209 -13.37 -29.09 18.58
CA ASP A 209 -14.17 -29.46 19.74
C ASP A 209 -14.80 -30.84 19.58
N SER A 210 -14.61 -31.72 20.54
CA SER A 210 -15.23 -33.07 20.55
C SER A 210 -16.62 -33.11 21.16
N GLU A 211 -17.06 -32.07 21.86
CA GLU A 211 -18.35 -32.01 22.54
C GLU A 211 -19.50 -31.72 21.58
N THR A 212 -20.70 -32.12 21.94
CA THR A 212 -21.97 -31.81 21.27
C THR A 212 -23.04 -31.60 22.35
N PRO A 213 -23.65 -30.42 22.44
CA PRO A 213 -23.47 -29.22 21.58
C PRO A 213 -22.11 -28.54 21.75
N VAL A 214 -21.62 -27.91 20.68
CA VAL A 214 -20.38 -27.12 20.72
C VAL A 214 -20.69 -25.73 21.25
N VAL A 215 -20.15 -25.41 22.42
CA VAL A 215 -20.27 -24.06 22.99
C VAL A 215 -19.04 -23.23 22.66
N VAL A 216 -19.20 -22.20 21.82
CA VAL A 216 -18.13 -21.28 21.44
C VAL A 216 -17.89 -20.28 22.56
N THR A 217 -16.67 -20.27 23.11
CA THR A 217 -16.20 -19.34 24.15
C THR A 217 -14.92 -18.67 23.67
N ASP A 218 -14.58 -17.53 24.26
CA ASP A 218 -13.34 -16.81 23.93
C ASP A 218 -12.10 -17.66 24.22
N GLU A 219 -12.12 -18.47 25.27
CA GLU A 219 -11.03 -19.41 25.59
C GLU A 219 -10.85 -20.48 24.52
N LYS A 220 -11.94 -21.10 24.03
CA LYS A 220 -11.88 -22.09 22.94
C LYS A 220 -11.37 -21.48 21.63
N VAL A 221 -11.78 -20.23 21.32
CA VAL A 221 -11.28 -19.50 20.14
C VAL A 221 -9.78 -19.27 20.24
N VAL A 222 -9.29 -18.78 21.40
CA VAL A 222 -7.86 -18.54 21.63
C VAL A 222 -7.07 -19.85 21.54
N SER A 223 -7.55 -20.93 22.17
CA SER A 223 -6.91 -22.24 22.16
C SER A 223 -6.82 -22.83 20.75
N ALA A 224 -7.90 -22.76 19.97
CA ALA A 224 -7.93 -23.23 18.59
C ALA A 224 -6.94 -22.45 17.70
N LEU A 225 -6.83 -21.14 17.90
CA LEU A 225 -5.91 -20.28 17.13
C LEU A 225 -4.45 -20.45 17.55
N GLN A 226 -4.14 -20.75 18.83
CA GLN A 226 -2.77 -21.02 19.28
C GLN A 226 -2.19 -22.32 18.71
N GLN A 227 -3.03 -23.26 18.32
CA GLN A 227 -2.62 -24.49 17.63
C GLN A 227 -2.37 -24.28 16.13
N THR A 228 -2.77 -23.14 15.57
CA THR A 228 -2.60 -22.80 14.16
C THR A 228 -1.72 -21.54 14.06
N PRO A 229 -0.61 -21.55 13.30
CA PRO A 229 0.17 -20.33 13.08
C PRO A 229 -0.75 -19.23 12.58
N LEU A 230 -0.84 -18.11 13.31
CA LEU A 230 -1.58 -16.92 12.87
C LEU A 230 -1.06 -16.49 11.51
N ALA A 231 -1.84 -16.69 10.47
CA ALA A 231 -1.55 -16.12 9.16
C ALA A 231 -1.76 -14.60 9.25
N TYR A 232 -0.66 -13.89 9.48
CA TYR A 232 -0.62 -12.44 9.33
C TYR A 232 -0.80 -12.12 7.84
N ASP A 233 -1.78 -11.28 7.53
CA ASP A 233 -2.00 -10.79 6.17
C ASP A 233 -0.93 -9.75 5.85
N LYS A 234 0.22 -10.22 5.33
CA LYS A 234 1.40 -9.41 5.01
C LYS A 234 1.16 -8.37 3.92
N ASP A 235 0.07 -8.50 3.18
CA ASP A 235 -0.23 -7.69 2.00
C ASP A 235 -1.55 -6.89 2.15
N GLY A 236 -2.15 -6.79 3.35
CA GLY A 236 -3.43 -6.11 3.57
C GLY A 236 -3.31 -4.62 3.92
N GLU A 237 -4.41 -3.88 3.77
CA GLU A 237 -4.53 -2.43 4.06
C GLU A 237 -4.09 -2.10 5.51
N MET A 238 -4.35 -3.00 6.46
CA MET A 238 -3.94 -2.87 7.87
C MET A 238 -2.41 -2.84 8.04
N HIS A 239 -1.66 -3.49 7.16
CA HIS A 239 -0.21 -3.44 7.10
C HIS A 239 0.30 -2.01 6.81
N TYR A 240 -0.26 -1.36 5.78
CA TYR A 240 0.10 0.02 5.42
C TYR A 240 -0.30 1.04 6.49
N ASP A 241 -1.44 0.82 7.17
CA ASP A 241 -1.90 1.69 8.26
C ASP A 241 -0.98 1.63 9.47
N ILE A 242 -0.55 0.42 9.88
CA ILE A 242 0.39 0.24 11.00
C ILE A 242 1.74 0.87 10.68
N ILE A 243 2.27 0.66 9.46
CA ILE A 243 3.52 1.29 9.01
C ILE A 243 3.39 2.81 9.00
N SER A 244 2.28 3.32 8.49
CA SER A 244 2.01 4.77 8.46
C SER A 244 1.94 5.36 9.87
N ALA A 245 1.30 4.66 10.80
CA ALA A 245 1.26 5.05 12.20
C ALA A 245 2.65 5.02 12.85
N PHE A 246 3.45 3.97 12.58
CA PHE A 246 4.83 3.83 13.03
C PHE A 246 5.69 5.03 12.60
N ILE A 247 5.71 5.33 11.29
CA ILE A 247 6.48 6.44 10.73
C ILE A 247 6.01 7.79 11.31
N LYS A 248 4.68 8.00 11.41
CA LYS A 248 4.12 9.23 11.96
C LYS A 248 4.44 9.41 13.44
N SER A 249 4.52 8.34 14.22
CA SER A 249 4.93 8.39 15.64
C SER A 249 6.40 8.79 15.77
N ILE A 250 7.30 8.24 14.95
CA ILE A 250 8.71 8.67 14.89
C ILE A 250 8.81 10.15 14.51
N ARG A 251 8.10 10.57 13.45
CA ARG A 251 8.05 11.97 12.99
C ARG A 251 7.50 12.90 14.05
N GLY A 252 6.47 12.47 14.77
CA GLY A 252 5.82 13.20 15.86
C GLY A 252 6.60 13.19 17.17
N SER A 253 7.76 12.51 17.22
CA SER A 253 8.60 12.40 18.43
C SER A 253 7.91 11.73 19.62
N ASP A 254 7.08 10.71 19.34
CA ASP A 254 6.45 9.85 20.36
C ASP A 254 7.12 8.46 20.34
N PRO A 255 8.13 8.20 21.20
CA PRO A 255 8.83 6.94 21.25
C PRO A 255 7.95 5.77 21.74
N ASP A 256 6.98 6.03 22.63
CA ASP A 256 6.10 5.02 23.17
C ASP A 256 5.12 4.51 22.11
N ALA A 257 4.48 5.42 21.38
CA ALA A 257 3.65 5.08 20.24
C ALA A 257 4.44 4.36 19.15
N ALA A 258 5.66 4.82 18.82
CA ALA A 258 6.53 4.18 17.85
C ALA A 258 6.89 2.74 18.26
N LEU A 259 7.24 2.49 19.52
CA LEU A 259 7.50 1.15 20.05
C LEU A 259 6.24 0.27 20.02
N TYR A 260 5.07 0.82 20.31
CA TYR A 260 3.80 0.08 20.25
C TYR A 260 3.52 -0.40 18.81
N TRP A 261 3.67 0.48 17.82
CA TRP A 261 3.46 0.10 16.41
C TRP A 261 4.54 -0.86 15.90
N LEU A 262 5.80 -0.70 16.36
CA LEU A 262 6.87 -1.67 16.10
C LEU A 262 6.50 -3.05 16.63
N ALA A 263 6.06 -3.15 17.90
CA ALA A 263 5.63 -4.40 18.51
C ALA A 263 4.48 -5.04 17.74
N ARG A 264 3.49 -4.26 17.26
CA ARG A 264 2.41 -4.77 16.42
C ARG A 264 2.89 -5.35 15.09
N MET A 265 3.91 -4.76 14.46
CA MET A 265 4.53 -5.31 13.24
C MET A 265 5.27 -6.62 13.54
N ILE A 266 5.98 -6.69 14.67
CA ILE A 266 6.73 -7.90 15.11
C ILE A 266 5.76 -9.05 15.38
N GLU A 267 4.74 -8.84 16.22
CA GLU A 267 3.72 -9.83 16.53
C GLU A 267 2.91 -10.26 15.31
N GLY A 268 2.78 -9.35 14.34
CA GLY A 268 2.21 -9.63 13.03
C GLY A 268 3.11 -10.43 12.09
N GLY A 269 4.35 -10.72 12.47
CA GLY A 269 5.30 -11.49 11.66
C GLY A 269 5.89 -10.73 10.47
N GLU A 270 5.98 -9.39 10.57
CA GLU A 270 6.57 -8.56 9.54
C GLU A 270 8.04 -8.90 9.30
N ASP A 271 8.50 -8.72 8.06
CA ASP A 271 9.93 -8.87 7.72
C ASP A 271 10.79 -7.83 8.46
N PRO A 272 11.77 -8.25 9.29
CA PRO A 272 12.62 -7.32 10.02
C PRO A 272 13.40 -6.38 9.10
N ALA A 273 13.80 -6.84 7.92
CA ALA A 273 14.48 -6.02 6.93
C ALA A 273 13.54 -4.96 6.32
N PHE A 274 12.25 -5.27 6.17
CA PHE A 274 11.25 -4.30 5.75
C PHE A 274 11.10 -3.16 6.77
N ILE A 275 10.94 -3.49 8.06
CA ILE A 275 10.85 -2.49 9.14
C ILE A 275 12.10 -1.60 9.16
N ALA A 276 13.29 -2.23 9.07
CA ALA A 276 14.57 -1.51 9.05
C ALA A 276 14.70 -0.55 7.86
N ARG A 277 14.19 -0.91 6.66
CA ARG A 277 14.13 0.00 5.50
C ARG A 277 13.29 1.24 5.80
N ARG A 278 12.18 1.11 6.55
CA ARG A 278 11.35 2.26 6.94
C ARG A 278 12.07 3.17 7.92
N LEU A 279 12.87 2.63 8.83
CA LEU A 279 13.73 3.41 9.71
C LEU A 279 14.79 4.20 8.94
N ILE A 280 15.41 3.62 7.90
CA ILE A 280 16.36 4.31 7.03
C ILE A 280 15.70 5.51 6.33
N ILE A 281 14.47 5.34 5.82
CA ILE A 281 13.73 6.43 5.19
C ILE A 281 13.43 7.54 6.21
N SER A 282 12.86 7.19 7.38
CA SER A 282 12.58 8.17 8.44
C SER A 282 13.84 8.88 8.95
N ALA A 283 14.98 8.18 9.02
CA ALA A 283 16.26 8.77 9.41
C ALA A 283 16.72 9.88 8.46
N THR A 284 16.38 9.78 7.17
CA THR A 284 16.79 10.76 6.15
C THR A 284 15.70 11.79 5.85
N GLU A 285 14.43 11.40 5.86
CA GLU A 285 13.29 12.26 5.55
C GLU A 285 12.91 13.15 6.75
N ASP A 286 12.84 12.56 7.96
CA ASP A 286 12.30 13.24 9.14
C ASP A 286 13.38 13.81 10.06
N VAL A 287 14.44 13.03 10.34
CA VAL A 287 15.57 13.49 11.18
C VAL A 287 16.59 14.28 10.35
N GLY A 288 16.98 13.75 9.21
CA GLY A 288 17.80 14.42 8.21
C GLY A 288 19.06 15.08 8.78
N LEU A 289 19.28 16.33 8.40
CA LEU A 289 20.46 17.09 8.81
C LEU A 289 20.45 17.54 10.28
N ALA A 290 19.32 17.43 10.99
CA ALA A 290 19.28 17.77 12.41
C ALA A 290 20.11 16.81 13.27
N ASN A 291 20.24 15.53 12.84
CA ASN A 291 21.13 14.54 13.45
C ASN A 291 21.69 13.60 12.39
N PRO A 292 22.86 13.88 11.79
CA PRO A 292 23.45 13.04 10.74
C PRO A 292 23.73 11.58 11.15
N ASN A 293 23.87 11.30 12.45
CA ASN A 293 24.08 9.95 12.94
C ASN A 293 22.82 9.05 12.80
N ALA A 294 21.66 9.64 12.59
CA ALA A 294 20.41 8.91 12.44
C ALA A 294 20.46 7.89 11.30
N LEU A 295 20.96 8.29 10.14
CA LEU A 295 21.13 7.39 8.99
C LEU A 295 22.15 6.28 9.27
N LEU A 296 23.25 6.59 9.95
CA LEU A 296 24.28 5.61 10.30
C LEU A 296 23.71 4.53 11.23
N LEU A 297 22.95 4.96 12.26
CA LEU A 297 22.33 4.02 13.20
C LEU A 297 21.23 3.17 12.52
N ALA A 298 20.41 3.79 11.68
CA ALA A 298 19.38 3.05 10.94
C ALA A 298 19.98 2.00 9.99
N ASN A 299 21.09 2.31 9.30
CA ASN A 299 21.80 1.35 8.49
C ASN A 299 22.45 0.23 9.33
N ALA A 300 23.04 0.56 10.47
CA ALA A 300 23.59 -0.42 11.40
C ALA A 300 22.50 -1.38 11.92
N ALA A 301 21.30 -0.86 12.21
CA ALA A 301 20.16 -1.67 12.60
C ALA A 301 19.69 -2.59 11.46
N PHE A 302 19.66 -2.10 10.21
CA PHE A 302 19.33 -2.91 9.03
C PHE A 302 20.33 -4.07 8.88
N ASP A 303 21.63 -3.80 8.96
CA ASP A 303 22.68 -4.81 8.88
C ASP A 303 22.57 -5.84 10.02
N ALA A 304 22.29 -5.38 11.23
CA ALA A 304 22.13 -6.25 12.38
C ALA A 304 20.96 -7.22 12.19
N VAL A 305 19.76 -6.72 11.85
CA VAL A 305 18.58 -7.59 11.71
C VAL A 305 18.68 -8.56 10.54
N THR A 306 19.40 -8.18 9.49
CA THR A 306 19.67 -9.07 8.35
C THR A 306 20.55 -10.25 8.73
N LYS A 307 21.46 -10.05 9.71
CA LYS A 307 22.39 -11.08 10.19
C LYS A 307 21.78 -11.96 11.26
N ILE A 308 20.97 -11.39 12.18
CA ILE A 308 20.50 -12.12 13.37
C ILE A 308 19.05 -12.60 13.25
N GLY A 309 18.19 -11.92 12.46
CA GLY A 309 16.78 -12.30 12.30
C GLY A 309 15.95 -12.20 13.58
N TRP A 310 14.80 -12.88 13.58
CA TRP A 310 13.94 -13.01 14.75
C TRP A 310 14.39 -14.16 15.66
N PRO A 311 14.19 -14.11 16.99
CA PRO A 311 13.49 -13.03 17.73
C PRO A 311 14.36 -11.85 18.18
N GLU A 312 15.69 -11.94 18.14
CA GLU A 312 16.61 -10.93 18.68
C GLU A 312 16.64 -9.64 17.83
N GLY A 313 16.27 -9.68 16.57
CA GLY A 313 16.15 -8.52 15.67
C GLY A 313 15.29 -7.39 16.22
N ARG A 314 14.36 -7.70 17.14
CA ARG A 314 13.54 -6.69 17.81
C ARG A 314 14.35 -5.66 18.61
N ILE A 315 15.53 -6.07 19.14
CA ILE A 315 16.35 -5.21 20.00
C ILE A 315 17.01 -4.07 19.23
N PRO A 316 17.78 -4.29 18.15
CA PRO A 316 18.34 -3.21 17.35
C PRO A 316 17.26 -2.37 16.66
N LEU A 317 16.10 -2.94 16.28
CA LEU A 317 14.97 -2.18 15.74
C LEU A 317 14.40 -1.23 16.79
N ALA A 318 14.19 -1.68 18.02
CA ALA A 318 13.69 -0.84 19.12
C ALA A 318 14.68 0.29 19.44
N GLN A 319 15.99 -0.02 19.51
CA GLN A 319 17.04 0.99 19.75
C GLN A 319 17.00 2.07 18.66
N ALA A 320 16.96 1.70 17.39
CA ALA A 320 16.90 2.65 16.29
C ALA A 320 15.60 3.47 16.31
N THR A 321 14.47 2.83 16.59
CA THR A 321 13.15 3.49 16.70
C THR A 321 13.16 4.58 17.76
N VAL A 322 13.62 4.28 18.98
CA VAL A 322 13.70 5.27 20.09
C VAL A 322 14.65 6.39 19.72
N TYR A 323 15.83 6.06 19.17
CA TYR A 323 16.81 7.06 18.77
C TYR A 323 16.24 8.04 17.74
N LEU A 324 15.55 7.53 16.69
CA LEU A 324 14.94 8.39 15.67
C LEU A 324 13.78 9.20 16.23
N ALA A 325 12.93 8.60 17.08
CA ALA A 325 11.80 9.30 17.69
C ALA A 325 12.27 10.44 18.59
N THR A 326 13.35 10.26 19.35
CA THR A 326 13.90 11.26 20.27
C THR A 326 14.87 12.26 19.64
N SER A 327 15.28 12.05 18.38
CA SER A 327 16.16 12.97 17.65
C SER A 327 15.42 14.24 17.24
N PRO A 328 16.10 15.41 17.18
CA PRO A 328 15.56 16.58 16.49
C PRO A 328 15.18 16.27 15.06
N LYS A 329 14.21 17.00 14.52
CA LYS A 329 13.67 16.75 13.17
C LYS A 329 14.09 17.84 12.20
N SER A 330 14.42 17.43 10.96
CA SER A 330 14.60 18.33 9.83
C SER A 330 14.36 17.62 8.52
N ASN A 331 13.48 18.16 7.72
CA ASN A 331 13.26 17.70 6.33
C ASN A 331 13.82 18.67 5.29
N SER A 332 14.80 19.51 5.67
CA SER A 332 15.37 20.54 4.80
C SER A 332 15.97 19.97 3.52
N ALA A 333 16.71 18.85 3.61
CA ALA A 333 17.28 18.17 2.45
C ALA A 333 16.20 17.53 1.56
N TYR A 334 15.16 16.92 2.15
CA TYR A 334 14.02 16.34 1.45
C TYR A 334 13.26 17.43 0.66
N ASN A 335 12.96 18.56 1.30
CA ASN A 335 12.30 19.69 0.63
C ASN A 335 13.19 20.29 -0.47
N GLY A 336 14.49 20.39 -0.21
CA GLY A 336 15.47 20.92 -1.17
C GLY A 336 15.50 20.10 -2.47
N ILE A 337 15.62 18.77 -2.38
CA ILE A 337 15.65 17.92 -3.59
C ILE A 337 14.30 17.94 -4.33
N ASN A 338 13.18 17.95 -3.62
CA ASN A 338 11.87 18.02 -4.26
C ASN A 338 11.65 19.34 -5.00
N SER A 339 12.07 20.47 -4.41
CA SER A 339 12.05 21.78 -5.05
C SER A 339 12.94 21.82 -6.29
N ALA A 340 14.15 21.28 -6.21
CA ALA A 340 15.06 21.19 -7.35
C ALA A 340 14.47 20.33 -8.49
N ILE A 341 13.87 19.17 -8.18
CA ILE A 341 13.20 18.32 -9.15
C ILE A 341 12.03 19.04 -9.84
N ALA A 342 11.22 19.77 -9.08
CA ALA A 342 10.11 20.55 -9.61
C ALA A 342 10.64 21.61 -10.61
N THR A 343 11.67 22.36 -10.21
CA THR A 343 12.32 23.37 -11.07
C THR A 343 12.86 22.74 -12.38
N VAL A 344 13.57 21.61 -12.28
CA VAL A 344 14.08 20.93 -13.50
C VAL A 344 12.94 20.50 -14.43
N ARG A 345 11.79 20.08 -13.88
CA ARG A 345 10.61 19.74 -14.71
C ARG A 345 9.99 20.95 -15.40
N GLU A 346 10.04 22.12 -14.79
CA GLU A 346 9.53 23.37 -15.35
C GLU A 346 10.48 23.99 -16.38
N THR A 347 11.78 24.01 -16.08
CA THR A 347 12.79 24.67 -16.92
C THR A 347 13.33 23.78 -18.03
N GLY A 348 13.12 22.46 -17.95
CA GLY A 348 13.68 21.49 -18.91
C GLY A 348 15.20 21.36 -18.80
N ASN A 349 15.83 20.97 -19.92
CA ASN A 349 17.27 20.71 -20.00
C ASN A 349 18.06 22.00 -20.28
N LEU A 350 18.25 22.84 -19.28
CA LEU A 350 19.11 24.01 -19.40
C LEU A 350 20.57 23.58 -19.57
N PRO A 351 21.36 24.31 -20.39
CA PRO A 351 22.76 23.98 -20.63
C PRO A 351 23.61 24.20 -19.37
N VAL A 352 24.60 23.32 -19.17
CA VAL A 352 25.60 23.51 -18.12
C VAL A 352 26.50 24.68 -18.52
N PRO A 353 26.80 25.64 -17.61
CA PRO A 353 27.73 26.74 -17.88
C PRO A 353 29.09 26.25 -18.40
N LEU A 354 29.66 26.94 -19.39
CA LEU A 354 30.87 26.48 -20.12
C LEU A 354 32.06 26.27 -19.18
N HIS A 355 32.26 27.15 -18.20
CA HIS A 355 33.36 27.03 -17.25
C HIS A 355 33.25 25.79 -16.32
N LEU A 356 32.05 25.20 -16.14
CA LEU A 356 31.87 23.97 -15.38
C LEU A 356 32.04 22.69 -16.19
N ARG A 357 32.20 22.81 -17.53
CA ARG A 357 32.35 21.64 -18.38
C ARG A 357 33.83 21.26 -18.48
N ASN A 358 34.14 19.97 -18.41
CA ASN A 358 35.51 19.49 -18.61
C ASN A 358 35.95 19.65 -20.07
N ALA A 359 37.21 20.03 -20.34
CA ALA A 359 37.82 20.17 -21.64
C ALA A 359 38.92 19.10 -21.91
N PRO A 360 38.59 17.80 -22.00
CA PRO A 360 39.59 16.74 -22.18
C PRO A 360 40.25 16.75 -23.58
N THR A 361 39.70 17.48 -24.53
CA THR A 361 40.26 17.60 -25.90
C THR A 361 40.51 19.05 -26.26
N LYS A 362 41.49 19.27 -27.18
CA LYS A 362 41.80 20.61 -27.69
C LYS A 362 40.57 21.29 -28.28
N LEU A 363 39.74 20.58 -29.04
CA LEU A 363 38.51 21.11 -29.61
C LEU A 363 37.56 21.65 -28.53
N MET A 364 37.39 20.94 -27.40
CA MET A 364 36.54 21.39 -26.29
C MET A 364 37.13 22.64 -25.62
N ALA A 365 38.44 22.72 -25.45
CA ALA A 365 39.11 23.91 -24.97
C ALA A 365 38.91 25.09 -25.93
N ASP A 366 39.05 24.90 -27.23
CA ASP A 366 38.81 25.90 -28.25
C ASP A 366 37.35 26.39 -28.30
N LEU A 367 36.40 25.56 -27.81
CA LEU A 367 34.97 25.88 -27.64
C LEU A 367 34.66 26.57 -26.29
N GLY A 368 35.69 26.93 -25.52
CA GLY A 368 35.54 27.65 -24.24
C GLY A 368 35.14 26.78 -23.06
N TYR A 369 35.27 25.44 -23.13
CA TYR A 369 35.01 24.55 -22.01
C TYR A 369 36.10 24.74 -20.97
N SER A 370 35.70 24.78 -19.67
CA SER A 370 36.59 25.04 -18.53
C SER A 370 37.21 26.46 -18.46
N ASP A 371 36.90 27.30 -19.43
CA ASP A 371 37.43 28.66 -19.43
C ASP A 371 36.85 29.50 -18.29
N GLY A 372 37.75 30.14 -17.52
CA GLY A 372 37.37 30.92 -16.34
C GLY A 372 36.96 30.12 -15.10
N TYR A 373 37.07 28.77 -15.12
CA TYR A 373 36.82 27.98 -13.91
C TYR A 373 37.83 28.28 -12.79
N LYS A 374 37.33 28.58 -11.60
CA LYS A 374 38.15 28.85 -10.41
C LYS A 374 38.18 27.63 -9.52
N TYR A 375 39.33 26.98 -9.37
CA TYR A 375 39.48 25.81 -8.51
C TYR A 375 39.51 26.24 -7.05
N SER A 376 38.47 25.87 -6.30
CA SER A 376 38.25 26.37 -4.92
C SER A 376 39.40 26.11 -3.94
N HIS A 377 40.16 25.00 -4.16
CA HIS A 377 41.31 24.69 -3.28
C HIS A 377 42.49 25.62 -3.45
N ASP A 378 42.58 26.44 -4.49
CA ASP A 378 43.62 27.44 -4.70
C ASP A 378 43.34 28.74 -3.94
N TYR A 379 42.19 28.84 -3.26
CA TYR A 379 41.75 30.03 -2.57
C TYR A 379 41.69 29.85 -1.04
N PRO A 380 41.84 30.94 -0.27
CA PRO A 380 41.74 30.89 1.17
C PRO A 380 40.41 30.30 1.67
N GLY A 381 40.52 29.39 2.63
CA GLY A 381 39.31 28.68 3.16
C GLY A 381 38.68 27.70 2.17
N HIS A 382 39.39 27.39 1.06
CA HIS A 382 38.92 26.51 -0.02
C HIS A 382 37.57 26.94 -0.62
N PHE A 383 37.36 28.25 -0.70
CA PHE A 383 36.14 28.85 -1.22
C PHE A 383 36.43 30.02 -2.15
N VAL A 384 35.74 30.06 -3.27
CA VAL A 384 35.72 31.21 -4.19
C VAL A 384 34.33 31.33 -4.83
N LYS A 385 33.82 32.54 -4.91
CA LYS A 385 32.53 32.80 -5.54
C LYS A 385 32.62 32.61 -7.03
N GLN A 386 31.75 31.77 -7.54
CA GLN A 386 31.49 31.59 -8.98
C GLN A 386 30.08 31.02 -9.17
N GLN A 387 29.57 31.11 -10.39
CA GLN A 387 28.25 30.57 -10.75
C GLN A 387 28.32 29.04 -10.89
N PHE A 388 27.37 28.33 -10.27
CA PHE A 388 27.24 26.89 -10.39
C PHE A 388 25.88 26.44 -10.99
N LEU A 389 24.88 27.31 -10.99
CA LEU A 389 23.58 27.05 -11.61
C LEU A 389 23.59 27.51 -13.08
N PRO A 390 22.70 26.95 -13.93
CA PRO A 390 22.51 27.43 -15.29
C PRO A 390 22.18 28.92 -15.35
N ASP A 391 22.46 29.54 -16.49
CA ASP A 391 22.11 30.93 -16.74
C ASP A 391 20.59 31.14 -16.57
N GLY A 392 20.23 32.21 -15.86
CA GLY A 392 18.85 32.52 -15.49
C GLY A 392 18.32 31.81 -14.24
N CYS A 393 19.13 30.93 -13.64
CA CYS A 393 18.79 30.22 -12.40
C CYS A 393 19.64 30.64 -11.21
N GLU A 394 20.46 31.66 -11.31
CA GLU A 394 21.47 32.08 -10.32
C GLU A 394 20.84 32.41 -8.95
N SER A 395 19.63 32.92 -8.96
CA SER A 395 18.87 33.28 -7.76
C SER A 395 18.15 32.14 -7.07
N PHE A 396 18.14 30.93 -7.67
CA PHE A 396 17.41 29.81 -7.09
C PHE A 396 18.07 29.32 -5.79
N SER A 397 17.22 29.08 -4.78
CA SER A 397 17.61 28.52 -3.50
C SER A 397 16.74 27.32 -3.20
N PHE A 398 17.33 26.15 -3.15
CA PHE A 398 16.63 24.88 -2.91
C PHE A 398 16.76 24.43 -1.47
N TRP A 399 17.95 24.58 -0.87
CA TRP A 399 18.16 24.18 0.50
C TRP A 399 17.89 25.36 1.45
N VAL A 400 16.89 25.21 2.30
CA VAL A 400 16.51 26.16 3.34
C VAL A 400 16.74 25.48 4.69
N PRO A 401 17.83 25.85 5.41
CA PRO A 401 18.14 25.26 6.72
C PRO A 401 17.03 25.53 7.73
N GLN A 402 16.73 24.54 8.55
CA GLN A 402 15.73 24.63 9.59
C GLN A 402 16.36 24.99 10.93
N ASP A 403 15.52 25.39 11.90
CA ASP A 403 15.95 25.84 13.20
C ASP A 403 16.37 24.66 14.10
N ASN A 404 17.64 24.28 13.95
CA ASN A 404 18.32 23.32 14.81
C ASN A 404 19.82 23.61 14.87
N PRO A 405 20.53 23.16 15.92
CA PRO A 405 21.95 23.56 16.14
C PRO A 405 22.91 23.16 15.03
N VAL A 406 22.65 22.04 14.34
CA VAL A 406 23.52 21.52 13.28
C VAL A 406 23.37 22.36 12.01
N GLU A 407 22.14 22.62 11.59
CA GLU A 407 21.88 23.42 10.39
C GLU A 407 22.17 24.91 10.63
N ALA A 408 22.02 25.41 11.84
CA ALA A 408 22.43 26.75 12.19
C ALA A 408 23.93 26.97 11.95
N LYS A 409 24.78 26.01 12.31
CA LYS A 409 26.21 26.02 11.98
C LYS A 409 26.48 26.07 10.49
N SER A 410 25.81 25.19 9.75
CA SER A 410 25.93 25.13 8.29
C SER A 410 25.47 26.42 7.62
N LYS A 411 24.35 27.00 8.10
CA LYS A 411 23.82 28.28 7.63
C LYS A 411 24.81 29.41 7.86
N ALA A 412 25.41 29.50 9.05
CA ALA A 412 26.40 30.52 9.38
C ALA A 412 27.63 30.42 8.46
N TRP A 413 28.14 29.22 8.23
CA TRP A 413 29.23 29.00 7.29
C TRP A 413 28.86 29.41 5.84
N MET A 414 27.69 29.00 5.35
CA MET A 414 27.25 29.37 4.03
C MET A 414 27.02 30.87 3.85
N GLN A 415 26.52 31.54 4.88
CA GLN A 415 26.41 33.02 4.90
C GLN A 415 27.75 33.69 4.87
N GLN A 416 28.77 33.18 5.59
CA GLN A 416 30.13 33.66 5.49
C GLN A 416 30.72 33.51 4.09
N CYS A 417 30.44 32.43 3.41
CA CYS A 417 30.90 32.17 2.05
C CYS A 417 30.18 33.04 0.99
N TRP A 418 28.87 33.03 0.98
CA TRP A 418 28.06 33.62 -0.09
C TRP A 418 27.54 35.03 0.21
N GLY A 419 27.49 35.44 1.48
CA GLY A 419 26.92 36.73 1.88
C GLY A 419 25.44 36.85 1.49
N SER A 420 25.05 37.99 0.93
CA SER A 420 23.71 38.28 0.49
C SER A 420 23.32 37.61 -0.86
N GLU A 421 24.30 37.07 -1.58
CA GLU A 421 24.03 36.46 -2.90
C GLU A 421 23.20 35.18 -2.80
N LYS A 422 23.32 34.45 -1.67
CA LYS A 422 22.48 33.29 -1.37
C LYS A 422 21.97 33.37 0.06
N PRO A 423 20.76 33.88 0.27
CA PRO A 423 20.26 34.15 1.61
C PRO A 423 19.96 32.89 2.43
N PHE A 424 19.86 31.70 1.79
CA PHE A 424 19.46 30.44 2.46
C PHE A 424 18.21 30.61 3.33
N SER A 425 17.25 31.38 2.87
CA SER A 425 15.96 31.66 3.49
C SER A 425 14.86 31.58 2.43
N LYS A 426 13.60 31.36 2.87
CA LYS A 426 12.44 31.48 1.98
C LYS A 426 12.21 32.92 1.59
#